data_d2e095ed6bb7c8f1822b696d6e78cdf5
#
_entry.id   d2e095ed6bb7c8f1822b696d6e78cdf5
#
_cell.length_a   1.000
_cell.length_b   1.000
_cell.length_c   1.000
_cell.angle_alpha   90.00
_cell.angle_beta   90.00
_cell.angle_gamma   90.00
#
_symmetry.space_group_name_H-M   'P 1'
#
loop_
_entity.id
_entity.type
_entity.pdbx_description
1 polymer ?
#
loop_
_entity_poly.entity_id
_entity_poly.type
_entity_poly.pdbx_seq_one_letter_code
_entity_poly.pdbx_strand_id
1 'polypeptide(L)'
;MANALQADGITVQFGGLMAVQDVSFTVPEGGIVSLIGPNGAGKTTFFNVLTGLYKPTSGTVRLGDELITARPPHIIAKHGLARTFQNIRLFGLMTAEENVMVAMHSHMRSGILRTLLKTPHQRREEAEAHARSRELLEYVGIGKYASEYARNLPYGDQRRLEVARALALKPKVLLLDEPTAGMNPQESANFVDFVRRVREEMQVSILLIEHDMSVVMRVSERITVLDQGQKIAEGSPEEIKSNTRVIEAYLGKSGVEGGH
;
A
#
# COMPACT_ATOMS: atom_id res chain seq x y z
N MET A 1 10.41 -3.40 -19.78
CA MET A 1 9.16 -3.79 -19.10
C MET A 1 8.32 -2.54 -18.92
N ALA A 2 7.01 -2.62 -19.04
CA ALA A 2 6.14 -1.49 -18.77
C ALA A 2 6.11 -1.18 -17.27
N ASN A 3 5.88 0.07 -16.90
CA ASN A 3 5.77 0.49 -15.50
C ASN A 3 4.30 0.59 -15.10
N ALA A 4 3.92 -0.10 -14.02
CA ALA A 4 2.60 0.02 -13.43
C ALA A 4 2.41 1.36 -12.71
N LEU A 5 3.48 1.86 -12.05
CA LEU A 5 3.51 3.17 -11.40
C LEU A 5 4.86 3.83 -11.68
N GLN A 6 4.83 5.11 -12.01
CA GLN A 6 6.01 5.94 -12.25
C GLN A 6 5.85 7.30 -11.60
N ALA A 7 6.87 7.73 -10.89
CA ALA A 7 7.01 9.07 -10.34
C ALA A 7 8.30 9.69 -10.85
N ASP A 8 8.23 10.89 -11.42
CA ASP A 8 9.35 11.56 -12.05
C ASP A 8 9.58 12.91 -11.36
N GLY A 9 10.78 13.10 -10.80
CA GLY A 9 11.26 14.35 -10.25
C GLY A 9 10.40 14.93 -9.12
N ILE A 10 9.84 14.07 -8.27
CA ILE A 10 8.92 14.50 -7.20
C ILE A 10 9.67 15.35 -6.18
N THR A 11 9.17 16.57 -6.00
CA THR A 11 9.63 17.48 -4.94
C THR A 11 8.44 17.90 -4.08
N VAL A 12 8.63 17.90 -2.76
CA VAL A 12 7.62 18.35 -1.79
C VAL A 12 8.29 19.27 -0.78
N GLN A 13 7.77 20.50 -0.70
CA GLN A 13 8.22 21.51 0.24
C GLN A 13 7.07 21.97 1.14
N PHE A 14 7.29 22.01 2.43
CA PHE A 14 6.38 22.53 3.42
C PHE A 14 7.00 23.79 4.07
N GLY A 15 6.55 24.96 3.67
CA GLY A 15 7.20 26.21 4.11
C GLY A 15 8.68 26.23 3.72
N GLY A 16 9.57 26.28 4.72
CA GLY A 16 11.03 26.23 4.51
C GLY A 16 11.63 24.82 4.48
N LEU A 17 10.84 23.78 4.80
CA LEU A 17 11.31 22.40 4.89
C LEU A 17 11.14 21.66 3.57
N MET A 18 12.26 21.17 2.99
CA MET A 18 12.25 20.27 1.85
C MET A 18 12.07 18.83 2.37
N ALA A 19 10.86 18.27 2.22
CA ALA A 19 10.54 16.93 2.71
C ALA A 19 10.89 15.82 1.70
N VAL A 20 10.81 16.12 0.40
CA VAL A 20 11.23 15.25 -0.73
C VAL A 20 11.84 16.14 -1.80
N GLN A 21 12.96 15.74 -2.34
CA GLN A 21 13.72 16.53 -3.31
C GLN A 21 14.10 15.68 -4.52
N ASP A 22 13.51 15.98 -5.67
CA ASP A 22 13.83 15.42 -6.99
C ASP A 22 13.89 13.87 -7.01
N VAL A 23 12.88 13.23 -6.38
CA VAL A 23 12.82 11.77 -6.28
C VAL A 23 12.09 11.19 -7.48
N SER A 24 12.78 10.36 -8.26
CA SER A 24 12.21 9.52 -9.32
C SER A 24 12.17 8.08 -8.87
N PHE A 25 11.04 7.39 -9.14
CA PHE A 25 10.74 6.06 -8.65
C PHE A 25 9.82 5.30 -9.61
N THR A 26 10.02 3.99 -9.76
CA THR A 26 9.21 3.16 -10.64
C THR A 26 8.81 1.84 -9.98
N VAL A 27 7.60 1.37 -10.27
CA VAL A 27 7.13 0.01 -9.97
C VAL A 27 6.85 -0.66 -11.31
N PRO A 28 7.62 -1.68 -11.70
CA PRO A 28 7.35 -2.47 -12.92
C PRO A 28 6.02 -3.20 -12.80
N GLU A 29 5.38 -3.50 -13.94
CA GLU A 29 4.20 -4.35 -13.96
C GLU A 29 4.52 -5.74 -13.38
N GLY A 30 3.69 -6.19 -12.43
CA GLY A 30 3.86 -7.45 -11.72
C GLY A 30 5.10 -7.52 -10.82
N GLY A 31 5.79 -6.40 -10.56
CA GLY A 31 6.96 -6.34 -9.67
C GLY A 31 6.60 -6.09 -8.21
N ILE A 32 7.49 -6.49 -7.30
CA ILE A 32 7.46 -6.09 -5.89
C ILE A 32 8.66 -5.18 -5.63
N VAL A 33 8.38 -3.92 -5.35
CA VAL A 33 9.41 -2.90 -5.08
C VAL A 33 9.23 -2.34 -3.67
N SER A 34 10.33 -2.13 -2.96
CA SER A 34 10.28 -1.47 -1.64
C SER A 34 10.89 -0.08 -1.66
N LEU A 35 10.30 0.79 -0.84
CA LEU A 35 10.83 2.11 -0.51
C LEU A 35 11.21 2.10 0.97
N ILE A 36 12.49 2.21 1.26
CA ILE A 36 13.04 2.16 2.62
C ILE A 36 13.81 3.45 2.96
N GLY A 37 14.24 3.56 4.19
CA GLY A 37 15.05 4.67 4.68
C GLY A 37 14.80 4.93 6.17
N PRO A 38 15.66 5.68 6.85
CA PRO A 38 15.52 6.00 8.26
C PRO A 38 14.26 6.83 8.54
N ASN A 39 13.94 6.99 9.83
CA ASN A 39 12.83 7.85 10.25
C ASN A 39 13.07 9.30 9.82
N GLY A 40 12.04 9.95 9.26
CA GLY A 40 12.17 11.29 8.69
C GLY A 40 12.80 11.37 7.29
N ALA A 41 13.10 10.24 6.64
CA ALA A 41 13.66 10.22 5.28
C ALA A 41 12.72 10.70 4.17
N GLY A 42 11.45 11.00 4.47
CA GLY A 42 10.48 11.46 3.47
C GLY A 42 9.56 10.38 2.90
N LYS A 43 9.69 9.11 3.30
CA LYS A 43 8.91 7.98 2.78
C LYS A 43 7.40 8.22 2.80
N THR A 44 6.85 8.55 3.95
CA THR A 44 5.39 8.80 4.12
C THR A 44 4.93 10.00 3.29
N THR A 45 5.76 11.05 3.19
CA THR A 45 5.46 12.21 2.34
C THR A 45 5.38 11.80 0.87
N PHE A 46 6.36 11.02 0.41
CA PHE A 46 6.38 10.51 -0.95
C PHE A 46 5.14 9.62 -1.25
N PHE A 47 4.81 8.70 -0.34
CA PHE A 47 3.59 7.87 -0.45
C PHE A 47 2.30 8.70 -0.51
N ASN A 48 2.23 9.77 0.28
CA ASN A 48 1.08 10.66 0.28
C ASN A 48 0.94 11.42 -1.06
N VAL A 49 2.05 11.69 -1.75
CA VAL A 49 2.01 12.23 -3.12
C VAL A 49 1.47 11.19 -4.10
N LEU A 50 1.96 9.96 -4.07
CA LEU A 50 1.50 8.88 -4.95
C LEU A 50 0.00 8.63 -4.84
N THR A 51 -0.55 8.78 -3.63
CA THR A 51 -1.96 8.54 -3.33
C THR A 51 -2.84 9.80 -3.40
N GLY A 52 -2.27 10.96 -3.79
CA GLY A 52 -3.00 12.22 -3.95
C GLY A 52 -3.42 12.89 -2.65
N LEU A 53 -2.91 12.45 -1.50
CA LEU A 53 -3.10 13.13 -0.21
C LEU A 53 -2.29 14.42 -0.14
N TYR A 54 -1.14 14.46 -0.79
CA TYR A 54 -0.32 15.66 -0.93
C TYR A 54 -0.14 15.99 -2.41
N LYS A 55 -0.19 17.29 -2.72
CA LYS A 55 0.19 17.80 -4.03
C LYS A 55 1.69 18.03 -4.04
N PRO A 56 2.46 17.50 -5.01
CA PRO A 56 3.87 17.80 -5.13
C PRO A 56 4.09 19.27 -5.52
N THR A 57 5.22 19.82 -5.12
CA THR A 57 5.69 21.16 -5.54
C THR A 57 6.11 21.10 -7.01
N SER A 58 6.78 20.01 -7.42
CA SER A 58 7.13 19.71 -8.82
C SER A 58 7.18 18.20 -9.04
N GLY A 59 7.27 17.80 -10.31
CA GLY A 59 7.29 16.40 -10.73
C GLY A 59 5.93 15.86 -11.10
N THR A 60 5.91 14.62 -11.60
CA THR A 60 4.69 13.96 -12.09
C THR A 60 4.57 12.55 -11.60
N VAL A 61 3.31 12.05 -11.48
CA VAL A 61 3.00 10.66 -11.15
C VAL A 61 2.09 10.09 -12.22
N ARG A 62 2.45 8.92 -12.75
CA ARG A 62 1.67 8.15 -13.70
C ARG A 62 1.32 6.77 -13.14
N LEU A 63 0.12 6.30 -13.45
CA LEU A 63 -0.33 4.93 -13.19
C LEU A 63 -0.63 4.27 -14.55
N GLY A 64 0.29 3.42 -15.02
CA GLY A 64 0.36 3.06 -16.43
C GLY A 64 0.49 4.33 -17.30
N ASP A 65 -0.39 4.47 -18.29
CA ASP A 65 -0.39 5.64 -19.18
C ASP A 65 -1.11 6.87 -18.60
N GLU A 66 -1.82 6.73 -17.48
CA GLU A 66 -2.66 7.76 -16.89
C GLU A 66 -1.88 8.71 -15.99
N LEU A 67 -1.95 10.02 -16.24
CA LEU A 67 -1.39 11.05 -15.37
C LEU A 67 -2.31 11.26 -14.16
N ILE A 68 -1.81 10.89 -12.99
CA ILE A 68 -2.56 10.97 -11.72
C ILE A 68 -2.03 12.05 -10.77
N THR A 69 -1.04 12.84 -11.18
CA THR A 69 -0.44 13.92 -10.36
C THR A 69 -1.52 14.84 -9.80
N ALA A 70 -1.49 15.05 -8.48
CA ALA A 70 -2.43 15.91 -7.75
C ALA A 70 -3.92 15.61 -7.97
N ARG A 71 -4.27 14.41 -8.46
CA ARG A 71 -5.65 13.96 -8.49
C ARG A 71 -6.13 13.60 -7.09
N PRO A 72 -7.42 13.77 -6.78
CA PRO A 72 -7.97 13.36 -5.49
C PRO A 72 -7.82 11.85 -5.26
N PRO A 73 -7.63 11.38 -4.00
CA PRO A 73 -7.40 9.97 -3.69
C PRO A 73 -8.46 9.01 -4.25
N HIS A 74 -9.74 9.40 -4.21
CA HIS A 74 -10.83 8.58 -4.73
C HIS A 74 -10.80 8.41 -6.25
N ILE A 75 -10.24 9.38 -6.99
CA ILE A 75 -10.00 9.26 -8.43
C ILE A 75 -8.83 8.32 -8.69
N ILE A 76 -7.73 8.49 -7.94
CA ILE A 76 -6.54 7.62 -8.06
C ILE A 76 -6.92 6.17 -7.76
N ALA A 77 -7.73 5.91 -6.72
CA ALA A 77 -8.23 4.57 -6.42
C ALA A 77 -9.03 3.96 -7.58
N LYS A 78 -9.88 4.75 -8.25
CA LYS A 78 -10.64 4.30 -9.44
C LYS A 78 -9.75 3.96 -10.63
N HIS A 79 -8.58 4.57 -10.75
CA HIS A 79 -7.60 4.22 -11.80
C HIS A 79 -6.81 2.94 -11.46
N GLY A 80 -6.94 2.42 -10.23
CA GLY A 80 -6.36 1.13 -9.83
C GLY A 80 -5.16 1.23 -8.89
N LEU A 81 -5.02 2.31 -8.11
CA LEU A 81 -4.05 2.40 -7.03
C LEU A 81 -4.76 2.22 -5.68
N ALA A 82 -4.53 1.12 -4.99
CA ALA A 82 -5.04 0.90 -3.64
C ALA A 82 -3.91 1.01 -2.61
N ARG A 83 -4.25 1.44 -1.38
CA ARG A 83 -3.30 1.58 -0.28
C ARG A 83 -3.88 1.00 1.02
N THR A 84 -3.07 0.26 1.77
CA THR A 84 -3.28 0.04 3.20
C THR A 84 -2.64 1.17 4.00
N PHE A 85 -2.94 1.28 5.28
CA PHE A 85 -2.41 2.35 6.13
C PHE A 85 -1.59 1.76 7.27
N GLN A 86 -0.56 2.47 7.73
CA GLN A 86 0.25 2.09 8.88
C GLN A 86 -0.63 1.82 10.12
N ASN A 87 -1.54 2.74 10.44
CA ASN A 87 -2.57 2.51 11.44
C ASN A 87 -3.80 1.88 10.80
N ILE A 88 -4.26 0.75 11.31
CA ILE A 88 -5.43 0.03 10.82
C ILE A 88 -6.64 0.97 10.75
N ARG A 89 -7.22 1.10 9.55
CA ARG A 89 -8.39 1.95 9.28
C ARG A 89 -9.59 1.12 8.86
N LEU A 90 -10.01 0.21 9.73
CA LEU A 90 -11.23 -0.57 9.55
C LEU A 90 -12.44 0.15 10.15
N PHE A 91 -13.61 -0.13 9.59
CA PHE A 91 -14.88 0.24 10.22
C PHE A 91 -15.15 -0.77 11.34
N GLY A 92 -14.68 -0.47 12.56
CA GLY A 92 -14.65 -1.41 13.68
C GLY A 92 -16.01 -1.97 14.10
N LEU A 93 -17.10 -1.20 13.87
CA LEU A 93 -18.49 -1.59 14.14
C LEU A 93 -19.19 -2.28 12.97
N MET A 94 -18.49 -2.51 11.86
CA MET A 94 -18.94 -3.32 10.73
C MET A 94 -18.28 -4.69 10.80
N THR A 95 -18.94 -5.70 10.26
CA THR A 95 -18.35 -7.04 10.10
C THR A 95 -17.20 -7.03 9.11
N ALA A 96 -16.40 -8.09 9.08
CA ALA A 96 -15.33 -8.25 8.10
C ALA A 96 -15.89 -8.22 6.67
N GLU A 97 -17.00 -8.89 6.41
CA GLU A 97 -17.69 -8.91 5.12
C GLU A 97 -18.16 -7.52 4.70
N GLU A 98 -18.82 -6.76 5.60
CA GLU A 98 -19.28 -5.39 5.34
C GLU A 98 -18.12 -4.45 5.05
N ASN A 99 -16.98 -4.58 5.76
CA ASN A 99 -15.76 -3.81 5.48
C ASN A 99 -15.27 -3.99 4.04
N VAL A 100 -15.27 -5.21 3.51
CA VAL A 100 -14.88 -5.50 2.13
C VAL A 100 -15.91 -4.96 1.15
N MET A 101 -17.22 -5.15 1.43
CA MET A 101 -18.32 -4.66 0.59
C MET A 101 -18.31 -3.14 0.42
N VAL A 102 -18.00 -2.37 1.48
CA VAL A 102 -17.86 -0.90 1.40
C VAL A 102 -16.84 -0.48 0.34
N ALA A 103 -15.72 -1.19 0.23
CA ALA A 103 -14.73 -0.89 -0.81
C ALA A 103 -15.27 -1.13 -2.22
N MET A 104 -16.09 -2.16 -2.42
CA MET A 104 -16.69 -2.47 -3.72
C MET A 104 -17.70 -1.41 -4.19
N HIS A 105 -18.38 -0.72 -3.26
CA HIS A 105 -19.32 0.35 -3.60
C HIS A 105 -18.71 1.49 -4.41
N SER A 106 -17.41 1.71 -4.31
CA SER A 106 -16.71 2.72 -5.13
C SER A 106 -16.77 2.44 -6.64
N HIS A 107 -17.03 1.18 -7.03
CA HIS A 107 -17.17 0.72 -8.41
C HIS A 107 -18.64 0.48 -8.82
N MET A 108 -19.59 0.51 -7.87
CA MET A 108 -21.00 0.33 -8.18
C MET A 108 -21.58 1.58 -8.84
N ARG A 109 -22.28 1.41 -9.96
CA ARG A 109 -22.91 2.48 -10.73
C ARG A 109 -24.26 2.95 -10.18
N SER A 110 -24.75 2.34 -9.11
CA SER A 110 -26.06 2.66 -8.53
C SER A 110 -26.02 3.94 -7.73
N GLY A 111 -26.62 5.00 -8.25
CA GLY A 111 -26.84 6.26 -7.53
C GLY A 111 -27.83 6.08 -6.36
N ILE A 112 -27.77 6.99 -5.38
CA ILE A 112 -28.55 6.99 -4.13
C ILE A 112 -30.06 6.76 -4.35
N LEU A 113 -30.63 7.27 -5.43
CA LEU A 113 -32.05 7.10 -5.81
C LEU A 113 -32.44 5.65 -6.16
N ARG A 114 -31.49 4.84 -6.69
CA ARG A 114 -31.75 3.43 -7.01
C ARG A 114 -31.71 2.53 -5.78
N THR A 115 -30.98 2.92 -4.74
CA THR A 115 -30.88 2.18 -3.48
C THR A 115 -32.23 2.10 -2.74
N LEU A 116 -33.12 3.08 -2.93
CA LEU A 116 -34.47 3.10 -2.34
C LEU A 116 -35.47 2.15 -3.01
N LEU A 117 -35.24 1.74 -4.25
CA LEU A 117 -36.23 1.00 -5.04
C LEU A 117 -36.10 -0.53 -5.03
N LYS A 118 -35.10 -1.11 -4.34
CA LYS A 118 -34.85 -2.58 -4.19
C LYS A 118 -35.13 -3.38 -5.49
N THR A 119 -34.63 -2.88 -6.62
CA THR A 119 -34.88 -3.51 -7.93
C THR A 119 -34.24 -4.91 -8.00
N PRO A 120 -34.74 -5.83 -8.85
CA PRO A 120 -34.11 -7.14 -9.08
C PRO A 120 -32.61 -7.04 -9.46
N HIS A 121 -32.24 -6.01 -10.20
CA HIS A 121 -30.85 -5.73 -10.57
C HIS A 121 -30.00 -5.43 -9.33
N GLN A 122 -30.50 -4.62 -8.41
CA GLN A 122 -29.79 -4.26 -7.18
C GLN A 122 -29.59 -5.47 -6.24
N ARG A 123 -30.61 -6.33 -6.11
CA ARG A 123 -30.51 -7.58 -5.34
C ARG A 123 -29.40 -8.49 -5.91
N ARG A 124 -29.24 -8.49 -7.24
CA ARG A 124 -28.21 -9.26 -7.92
C ARG A 124 -26.81 -8.65 -7.68
N GLU A 125 -26.66 -7.33 -7.81
CA GLU A 125 -25.39 -6.63 -7.48
C GLU A 125 -25.01 -6.84 -6.02
N GLU A 126 -25.95 -6.80 -5.09
CA GLU A 126 -25.72 -7.04 -3.66
C GLU A 126 -25.30 -8.50 -3.40
N ALA A 127 -25.98 -9.48 -4.00
CA ALA A 127 -25.61 -10.89 -3.89
C ALA A 127 -24.21 -11.16 -4.49
N GLU A 128 -23.87 -10.55 -5.60
CA GLU A 128 -22.53 -10.62 -6.21
C GLU A 128 -21.47 -9.99 -5.30
N ALA A 129 -21.77 -8.85 -4.65
CA ALA A 129 -20.86 -8.21 -3.69
C ALA A 129 -20.64 -9.09 -2.44
N HIS A 130 -21.68 -9.71 -1.92
CA HIS A 130 -21.60 -10.69 -0.83
C HIS A 130 -20.73 -11.90 -1.22
N ALA A 131 -20.99 -12.52 -2.38
CA ALA A 131 -20.19 -13.65 -2.85
C ALA A 131 -18.71 -13.27 -3.00
N ARG A 132 -18.44 -12.14 -3.67
CA ARG A 132 -17.06 -11.67 -3.89
C ARG A 132 -16.36 -11.27 -2.61
N SER A 133 -17.05 -10.66 -1.63
CA SER A 133 -16.44 -10.32 -0.34
C SER A 133 -16.03 -11.57 0.43
N ARG A 134 -16.85 -12.62 0.42
CA ARG A 134 -16.51 -13.91 1.05
C ARG A 134 -15.34 -14.60 0.36
N GLU A 135 -15.31 -14.63 -0.98
CA GLU A 135 -14.16 -15.14 -1.72
C GLU A 135 -12.86 -14.43 -1.32
N LEU A 136 -12.88 -13.10 -1.19
CA LEU A 136 -11.71 -12.33 -0.77
C LEU A 136 -11.31 -12.62 0.68
N LEU A 137 -12.28 -12.77 1.59
CA LEU A 137 -12.01 -13.13 2.99
C LEU A 137 -11.41 -14.54 3.11
N GLU A 138 -11.92 -15.51 2.34
CA GLU A 138 -11.33 -16.85 2.24
C GLU A 138 -9.92 -16.78 1.65
N TYR A 139 -9.73 -16.01 0.58
CA TYR A 139 -8.44 -15.84 -0.07
C TYR A 139 -7.35 -15.29 0.87
N VAL A 140 -7.70 -14.30 1.69
CA VAL A 140 -6.75 -13.76 2.69
C VAL A 140 -6.67 -14.60 3.97
N GLY A 141 -7.45 -15.70 4.07
CA GLY A 141 -7.40 -16.68 5.15
C GLY A 141 -8.17 -16.30 6.41
N ILE A 142 -9.16 -15.40 6.30
CA ILE A 142 -10.02 -14.97 7.42
C ILE A 142 -11.51 -15.21 7.17
N GLY A 143 -11.87 -16.09 6.25
CA GLY A 143 -13.27 -16.39 5.90
C GLY A 143 -14.15 -16.78 7.08
N LYS A 144 -13.58 -17.51 8.07
CA LYS A 144 -14.27 -17.87 9.31
C LYS A 144 -14.77 -16.67 10.13
N TYR A 145 -14.20 -15.49 9.91
CA TYR A 145 -14.56 -14.24 10.60
C TYR A 145 -15.48 -13.32 9.77
N ALA A 146 -16.04 -13.80 8.65
CA ALA A 146 -16.86 -12.96 7.77
C ALA A 146 -17.97 -12.19 8.49
N SER A 147 -18.64 -12.81 9.46
CA SER A 147 -19.72 -12.22 10.25
C SER A 147 -19.26 -11.55 11.55
N GLU A 148 -17.96 -11.58 11.87
CA GLU A 148 -17.42 -10.95 13.07
C GLU A 148 -17.17 -9.45 12.85
N TYR A 149 -17.37 -8.66 13.89
CA TYR A 149 -17.02 -7.24 13.87
C TYR A 149 -15.50 -7.06 13.74
N ALA A 150 -15.08 -6.16 12.84
CA ALA A 150 -13.67 -5.96 12.54
C ALA A 150 -12.81 -5.65 13.77
N ARG A 151 -13.35 -4.91 14.76
CA ARG A 151 -12.65 -4.62 16.02
C ARG A 151 -12.35 -5.84 16.89
N ASN A 152 -13.09 -6.95 16.70
CA ASN A 152 -12.95 -8.17 17.48
C ASN A 152 -11.91 -9.13 16.89
N LEU A 153 -11.44 -8.88 15.66
CA LEU A 153 -10.44 -9.71 15.02
C LEU A 153 -9.07 -9.55 15.70
N PRO A 154 -8.27 -10.62 15.79
CA PRO A 154 -6.85 -10.52 16.12
C PRO A 154 -6.13 -9.53 15.22
N TYR A 155 -5.07 -8.88 15.71
CA TYR A 155 -4.36 -7.82 14.98
C TYR A 155 -3.89 -8.24 13.59
N GLY A 156 -3.28 -9.44 13.47
CA GLY A 156 -2.84 -9.97 12.17
C GLY A 156 -3.99 -10.20 11.19
N ASP A 157 -5.18 -10.60 11.69
CA ASP A 157 -6.38 -10.79 10.87
C ASP A 157 -7.03 -9.45 10.47
N GLN A 158 -6.90 -8.41 11.31
CA GLN A 158 -7.27 -7.05 10.92
C GLN A 158 -6.40 -6.54 9.75
N ARG A 159 -5.09 -6.82 9.75
CA ARG A 159 -4.18 -6.50 8.63
C ARG A 159 -4.58 -7.24 7.35
N ARG A 160 -4.94 -8.53 7.46
CA ARG A 160 -5.45 -9.30 6.32
C ARG A 160 -6.77 -8.72 5.78
N LEU A 161 -7.65 -8.23 6.67
CA LEU A 161 -8.89 -7.56 6.28
C LEU A 161 -8.62 -6.24 5.54
N GLU A 162 -7.62 -5.45 5.95
CA GLU A 162 -7.21 -4.25 5.20
C GLU A 162 -6.75 -4.60 3.78
N VAL A 163 -5.96 -5.68 3.63
CA VAL A 163 -5.53 -6.14 2.30
C VAL A 163 -6.74 -6.62 1.49
N ALA A 164 -7.68 -7.38 2.08
CA ALA A 164 -8.91 -7.80 1.40
C ALA A 164 -9.72 -6.59 0.88
N ARG A 165 -9.86 -5.54 1.69
CA ARG A 165 -10.50 -4.28 1.28
C ARG A 165 -9.78 -3.61 0.11
N ALA A 166 -8.45 -3.57 0.15
CA ALA A 166 -7.67 -2.99 -0.94
C ALA A 166 -7.80 -3.81 -2.23
N LEU A 167 -7.78 -5.16 -2.14
CA LEU A 167 -7.98 -6.07 -3.27
C LEU A 167 -9.39 -6.01 -3.87
N ALA A 168 -10.40 -5.67 -3.05
CA ALA A 168 -11.78 -5.48 -3.50
C ALA A 168 -11.90 -4.35 -4.54
N LEU A 169 -10.97 -3.39 -4.56
CA LEU A 169 -10.85 -2.34 -5.57
C LEU A 169 -10.27 -2.81 -6.89
N LYS A 170 -9.88 -4.10 -7.02
CA LYS A 170 -9.20 -4.66 -8.20
C LYS A 170 -8.03 -3.79 -8.64
N PRO A 171 -7.06 -3.52 -7.76
CA PRO A 171 -5.98 -2.58 -8.06
C PRO A 171 -5.00 -3.14 -9.10
N LYS A 172 -4.39 -2.24 -9.89
CA LYS A 172 -3.20 -2.50 -10.71
C LYS A 172 -1.93 -2.44 -9.84
N VAL A 173 -1.95 -1.54 -8.85
CA VAL A 173 -0.86 -1.34 -7.90
C VAL A 173 -1.42 -1.31 -6.47
N LEU A 174 -0.84 -2.13 -5.61
CA LEU A 174 -1.15 -2.19 -4.18
C LEU A 174 0.00 -1.58 -3.38
N LEU A 175 -0.28 -0.52 -2.64
CA LEU A 175 0.65 0.12 -1.73
C LEU A 175 0.45 -0.44 -0.31
N LEU A 176 1.49 -1.03 0.25
CA LEU A 176 1.52 -1.59 1.60
C LEU A 176 2.41 -0.71 2.49
N ASP A 177 1.83 -0.12 3.52
CA ASP A 177 2.50 0.83 4.42
C ASP A 177 2.75 0.17 5.77
N GLU A 178 3.98 -0.27 6.02
CA GLU A 178 4.45 -1.01 7.21
C GLU A 178 3.52 -2.16 7.61
N PRO A 179 3.22 -3.09 6.67
CA PRO A 179 2.19 -4.09 6.92
C PRO A 179 2.58 -5.12 7.97
N THR A 180 3.87 -5.29 8.29
CA THR A 180 4.35 -6.25 9.29
C THR A 180 4.58 -5.62 10.67
N ALA A 181 4.30 -4.32 10.83
CA ALA A 181 4.44 -3.64 12.11
C ALA A 181 3.63 -4.34 13.22
N GLY A 182 4.29 -4.70 14.32
CA GLY A 182 3.67 -5.41 15.45
C GLY A 182 3.50 -6.92 15.28
N MET A 183 3.97 -7.49 14.18
CA MET A 183 3.99 -8.93 13.95
C MET A 183 5.26 -9.58 14.55
N ASN A 184 5.13 -10.81 15.03
CA ASN A 184 6.30 -11.61 15.39
C ASN A 184 7.02 -12.12 14.12
N PRO A 185 8.27 -12.65 14.22
CA PRO A 185 9.04 -13.09 13.05
C PRO A 185 8.34 -14.14 12.18
N GLN A 186 7.57 -15.07 12.80
CA GLN A 186 6.84 -16.09 12.06
C GLN A 186 5.64 -15.50 11.32
N GLU A 187 4.92 -14.57 11.94
CA GLU A 187 3.81 -13.85 11.31
C GLU A 187 4.31 -13.02 10.12
N SER A 188 5.43 -12.29 10.29
CA SER A 188 6.08 -11.54 9.23
C SER A 188 6.50 -12.43 8.05
N ALA A 189 7.06 -13.62 8.34
CA ALA A 189 7.42 -14.60 7.33
C ALA A 189 6.17 -15.07 6.53
N ASN A 190 5.10 -15.43 7.23
CA ASN A 190 3.84 -15.84 6.61
C ASN A 190 3.21 -14.70 5.79
N PHE A 191 3.38 -13.46 6.24
CA PHE A 191 2.90 -12.28 5.51
C PHE A 191 3.70 -12.06 4.21
N VAL A 192 5.02 -12.27 4.21
CA VAL A 192 5.84 -12.22 3.00
C VAL A 192 5.35 -13.22 1.96
N ASP A 193 5.11 -14.47 2.36
CA ASP A 193 4.61 -15.51 1.46
C ASP A 193 3.20 -15.17 0.94
N PHE A 194 2.37 -14.58 1.78
CA PHE A 194 1.06 -14.06 1.38
C PHE A 194 1.17 -12.93 0.35
N VAL A 195 2.07 -11.97 0.54
CA VAL A 195 2.29 -10.85 -0.42
C VAL A 195 2.74 -11.38 -1.80
N ARG A 196 3.65 -12.35 -1.84
CA ARG A 196 4.09 -12.99 -3.08
C ARG A 196 2.92 -13.67 -3.80
N ARG A 197 2.11 -14.43 -3.05
CA ARG A 197 0.91 -15.08 -3.60
C ARG A 197 -0.08 -14.06 -4.17
N VAL A 198 -0.34 -12.96 -3.45
CA VAL A 198 -1.21 -11.87 -3.93
C VAL A 198 -0.68 -11.31 -5.26
N ARG A 199 0.63 -11.05 -5.35
CA ARG A 199 1.25 -10.54 -6.58
C ARG A 199 1.05 -11.51 -7.75
N GLU A 200 1.28 -12.80 -7.54
CA GLU A 200 1.23 -13.83 -8.58
C GLU A 200 -0.21 -14.13 -9.03
N GLU A 201 -1.12 -14.39 -8.09
CA GLU A 201 -2.48 -14.82 -8.40
C GLU A 201 -3.41 -13.67 -8.80
N MET A 202 -3.23 -12.48 -8.23
CA MET A 202 -4.04 -11.30 -8.56
C MET A 202 -3.41 -10.44 -9.66
N GLN A 203 -2.20 -10.78 -10.14
CA GLN A 203 -1.46 -10.03 -11.17
C GLN A 203 -1.34 -8.54 -10.83
N VAL A 204 -1.08 -8.23 -9.55
CA VAL A 204 -0.97 -6.87 -9.03
C VAL A 204 0.49 -6.52 -8.77
N SER A 205 0.89 -5.31 -9.13
CA SER A 205 2.21 -4.78 -8.76
C SER A 205 2.18 -4.28 -7.32
N ILE A 206 3.25 -4.44 -6.57
CA ILE A 206 3.28 -4.10 -5.15
C ILE A 206 4.38 -3.09 -4.86
N LEU A 207 4.02 -2.02 -4.16
CA LEU A 207 4.95 -1.09 -3.55
C LEU A 207 4.84 -1.20 -2.03
N LEU A 208 5.94 -1.52 -1.38
CA LEU A 208 6.05 -1.75 0.05
C LEU A 208 6.88 -0.64 0.72
N ILE A 209 6.36 -0.03 1.78
CA ILE A 209 7.18 0.65 2.78
C ILE A 209 7.35 -0.27 3.97
N GLU A 210 8.59 -0.49 4.36
CA GLU A 210 8.95 -1.28 5.54
C GLU A 210 10.23 -0.76 6.17
N HIS A 211 10.37 -1.01 7.46
CA HIS A 211 11.58 -0.75 8.23
C HIS A 211 12.27 -2.05 8.69
N ASP A 212 11.58 -3.19 8.62
CA ASP A 212 12.16 -4.51 8.85
C ASP A 212 12.92 -4.97 7.60
N MET A 213 14.25 -4.86 7.68
CA MET A 213 15.13 -5.24 6.58
C MET A 213 15.02 -6.72 6.23
N SER A 214 14.66 -7.60 7.17
CA SER A 214 14.50 -9.03 6.90
C SER A 214 13.30 -9.29 5.96
N VAL A 215 12.21 -8.56 6.15
CA VAL A 215 11.03 -8.57 5.27
C VAL A 215 11.37 -8.00 3.90
N VAL A 216 11.98 -6.80 3.88
CA VAL A 216 12.36 -6.10 2.64
C VAL A 216 13.24 -6.98 1.75
N MET A 217 14.33 -7.52 2.32
CA MET A 217 15.29 -8.37 1.58
C MET A 217 14.67 -9.67 1.05
N ARG A 218 13.66 -10.19 1.73
CA ARG A 218 12.98 -11.42 1.31
C ARG A 218 11.95 -11.20 0.22
N VAL A 219 11.23 -10.07 0.22
CA VAL A 219 10.05 -9.90 -0.65
C VAL A 219 10.34 -9.08 -1.89
N SER A 220 11.32 -8.18 -1.84
CA SER A 220 11.53 -7.17 -2.89
C SER A 220 12.41 -7.68 -4.02
N GLU A 221 12.04 -7.34 -5.25
CA GLU A 221 12.88 -7.51 -6.43
C GLU A 221 13.80 -6.30 -6.63
N ARG A 222 13.36 -5.12 -6.18
CA ARG A 222 14.08 -3.87 -6.24
C ARG A 222 13.79 -3.02 -5.00
N ILE A 223 14.79 -2.34 -4.50
CA ILE A 223 14.71 -1.50 -3.30
C ILE A 223 15.21 -0.12 -3.64
N THR A 224 14.43 0.90 -3.31
CA THR A 224 14.83 2.31 -3.35
C THR A 224 15.02 2.81 -1.92
N VAL A 225 16.14 3.49 -1.68
CA VAL A 225 16.49 4.02 -0.35
C VAL A 225 16.41 5.53 -0.36
N LEU A 226 15.60 6.09 0.55
CA LEU A 226 15.56 7.52 0.81
C LEU A 226 16.32 7.86 2.08
N ASP A 227 17.02 8.98 2.06
CA ASP A 227 17.51 9.67 3.25
C ASP A 227 17.39 11.18 3.07
N GLN A 228 16.92 11.89 4.09
CA GLN A 228 16.73 13.35 4.10
C GLN A 228 16.00 13.89 2.84
N GLY A 229 14.97 13.15 2.41
CA GLY A 229 14.16 13.53 1.25
C GLY A 229 14.77 13.22 -0.11
N GLN A 230 15.94 12.61 -0.18
CA GLN A 230 16.66 12.29 -1.43
C GLN A 230 16.79 10.78 -1.62
N LYS A 231 16.82 10.34 -2.89
CA LYS A 231 17.17 8.96 -3.25
C LYS A 231 18.67 8.77 -3.17
N ILE A 232 19.13 7.97 -2.19
CA ILE A 232 20.57 7.72 -1.99
C ILE A 232 21.06 6.43 -2.66
N ALA A 233 20.16 5.46 -2.87
CA ALA A 233 20.49 4.20 -3.56
C ALA A 233 19.22 3.59 -4.18
N GLU A 234 19.44 2.75 -5.20
CA GLU A 234 18.42 1.90 -5.81
C GLU A 234 19.10 0.67 -6.40
N GLY A 235 18.56 -0.52 -6.16
CA GLY A 235 19.15 -1.77 -6.66
C GLY A 235 18.43 -3.02 -6.15
N SER A 236 19.01 -4.19 -6.43
CA SER A 236 18.60 -5.46 -5.86
C SER A 236 18.83 -5.51 -4.34
N PRO A 237 18.21 -6.45 -3.62
CA PRO A 237 18.48 -6.65 -2.21
C PRO A 237 19.98 -6.82 -1.88
N GLU A 238 20.71 -7.55 -2.71
CA GLU A 238 22.14 -7.80 -2.53
C GLU A 238 22.98 -6.53 -2.69
N GLU A 239 22.66 -5.71 -3.71
CA GLU A 239 23.33 -4.42 -3.95
C GLU A 239 23.06 -3.44 -2.80
N ILE A 240 21.82 -3.37 -2.31
CA ILE A 240 21.46 -2.49 -1.19
C ILE A 240 22.12 -2.92 0.11
N LYS A 241 22.20 -4.21 0.38
CA LYS A 241 22.83 -4.76 1.59
C LYS A 241 24.32 -4.41 1.69
N SER A 242 25.02 -4.32 0.56
CA SER A 242 26.45 -4.00 0.48
C SER A 242 26.75 -2.52 0.25
N ASN A 243 25.72 -1.68 0.10
CA ASN A 243 25.90 -0.27 -0.23
C ASN A 243 26.34 0.55 1.01
N THR A 244 27.55 1.09 0.97
CA THR A 244 28.15 1.86 2.08
C THR A 244 27.30 3.08 2.47
N ARG A 245 26.73 3.81 1.51
CA ARG A 245 25.87 4.98 1.79
C ARG A 245 24.60 4.59 2.53
N VAL A 246 24.04 3.41 2.20
CA VAL A 246 22.86 2.88 2.88
C VAL A 246 23.23 2.50 4.31
N ILE A 247 24.34 1.77 4.50
CA ILE A 247 24.82 1.38 5.83
C ILE A 247 25.05 2.62 6.71
N GLU A 248 25.72 3.64 6.20
CA GLU A 248 25.98 4.90 6.91
C GLU A 248 24.70 5.64 7.30
N ALA A 249 23.69 5.69 6.40
CA ALA A 249 22.41 6.34 6.67
C ALA A 249 21.64 5.68 7.82
N TYR A 250 21.82 4.38 8.01
CA TYR A 250 21.19 3.64 9.14
C TYR A 250 22.05 3.65 10.41
N LEU A 251 23.38 3.54 10.30
CA LEU A 251 24.30 3.53 11.45
C LEU A 251 24.57 4.94 12.02
N GLY A 252 24.62 5.97 11.19
CA GLY A 252 24.90 7.33 11.62
C GLY A 252 23.85 7.93 12.57
N LYS A 253 22.63 7.36 12.63
CA LYS A 253 21.56 7.76 13.58
C LYS A 253 21.57 6.95 14.87
N SER A 254 22.15 5.77 14.90
CA SER A 254 22.24 4.93 16.10
C SER A 254 23.28 5.43 17.09
N GLY A 255 24.24 6.27 16.66
CA GLY A 255 25.28 6.84 17.51
C GLY A 255 24.86 8.07 18.34
N VAL A 256 23.68 8.66 18.07
CA VAL A 256 23.21 9.88 18.73
C VAL A 256 22.15 9.62 19.82
N GLU A 257 21.48 8.46 19.78
CA GLU A 257 20.47 8.12 20.80
C GLU A 257 21.03 7.36 22.03
N GLY A 258 22.34 7.06 22.08
CA GLY A 258 23.00 6.33 23.15
C GLY A 258 23.77 7.18 24.18
N GLY A 259 23.64 8.49 24.15
CA GLY A 259 24.36 9.41 25.03
C GLY A 259 23.47 10.39 25.77
N HIS A 260 22.69 9.90 26.75
CA HIS A 260 22.26 10.69 27.95
C HIS A 260 21.77 9.72 29.01
#